data_c2666393e315bfe12c6aedc60f7c0ad0
#
_entry.id   c2666393e315bfe12c6aedc60f7c0ad0
#
_cell.length_a   1.000
_cell.length_b   1.000
_cell.length_c   1.000
_cell.angle_alpha   90.00
_cell.angle_beta   90.00
_cell.angle_gamma   90.00
#
_symmetry.space_group_name_H-M   'P 1'
#
loop_
_entity.id
_entity.type
_entity.pdbx_description
1 polymer ?
#
loop_
_entity_poly.entity_id
_entity_poly.type
_entity_poly.pdbx_seq_one_letter_code
_entity_poly.pdbx_strand_id
1 'polypeptide(L)'
;MKRLFRHACAMLAVLLVMSMFTVVNAYAPYLIATTDVQFTSGDDVCKKAAELCKDAKTDMDKVTAIYNYIAGHYTYDTKLANDITAGKVSKYIPDTAATLNSNKGICYDLASLFAAMCRSHNIPCTLTKGYAGSSYHAWNKVSVSGNWYQIDMTYAVTKRVINETTFAGCVSPLTYSQQSDALAVSAVA
;
A
#
# COMPACT_ATOMS: atom_id res chain seq x y z
N MET A 1 -34.35 -19.46 -33.23
CA MET A 1 -33.88 -19.65 -31.87
C MET A 1 -32.34 -19.72 -31.75
N LYS A 2 -31.63 -20.63 -32.46
CA LYS A 2 -30.15 -20.79 -32.34
C LYS A 2 -29.33 -19.52 -32.66
N ARG A 3 -29.74 -18.68 -33.62
CA ARG A 3 -29.02 -17.42 -33.97
C ARG A 3 -29.17 -16.35 -32.88
N LEU A 4 -30.39 -16.22 -32.33
CA LEU A 4 -30.65 -15.24 -31.26
C LEU A 4 -29.85 -15.57 -29.98
N PHE A 5 -29.75 -16.85 -29.64
CA PHE A 5 -28.98 -17.32 -28.50
C PHE A 5 -27.47 -17.08 -28.67
N ARG A 6 -26.93 -17.27 -29.89
CA ARG A 6 -25.51 -16.94 -30.19
C ARG A 6 -25.20 -15.47 -30.07
N HIS A 7 -26.11 -14.57 -30.47
CA HIS A 7 -25.90 -13.14 -30.32
C HIS A 7 -26.03 -12.69 -28.85
N ALA A 8 -26.95 -13.27 -28.09
CA ALA A 8 -27.07 -13.00 -26.66
C ALA A 8 -25.82 -13.44 -25.89
N CYS A 9 -25.25 -14.62 -26.16
CA CYS A 9 -24.00 -15.08 -25.56
C CYS A 9 -22.80 -14.20 -25.93
N ALA A 10 -22.72 -13.75 -27.19
CA ALA A 10 -21.66 -12.85 -27.64
C ALA A 10 -21.75 -11.47 -26.96
N MET A 11 -22.95 -10.92 -26.83
CA MET A 11 -23.17 -9.66 -26.12
C MET A 11 -22.83 -9.76 -24.63
N LEU A 12 -23.19 -10.88 -23.98
CA LEU A 12 -22.85 -11.12 -22.57
C LEU A 12 -21.34 -11.23 -22.36
N ALA A 13 -20.64 -11.91 -23.28
CA ALA A 13 -19.18 -12.01 -23.24
C ALA A 13 -18.50 -10.65 -23.41
N VAL A 14 -18.98 -9.80 -24.32
CA VAL A 14 -18.48 -8.43 -24.51
C VAL A 14 -18.73 -7.58 -23.27
N LEU A 15 -19.90 -7.65 -22.67
CA LEU A 15 -20.21 -6.94 -21.42
C LEU A 15 -19.32 -7.37 -20.26
N LEU A 16 -19.04 -8.68 -20.13
CA LEU A 16 -18.10 -9.23 -19.13
C LEU A 16 -16.68 -8.70 -19.35
N VAL A 17 -16.19 -8.73 -20.59
CA VAL A 17 -14.85 -8.21 -20.92
C VAL A 17 -14.77 -6.71 -20.64
N MET A 18 -15.77 -5.93 -21.02
CA MET A 18 -15.83 -4.50 -20.76
C MET A 18 -15.86 -4.20 -19.24
N SER A 19 -16.61 -4.98 -18.46
CA SER A 19 -16.64 -4.80 -17.00
C SER A 19 -15.29 -5.15 -16.34
N MET A 20 -14.59 -6.16 -16.82
CA MET A 20 -13.23 -6.48 -16.36
C MET A 20 -12.23 -5.35 -16.70
N PHE A 21 -12.36 -4.74 -17.89
CA PHE A 21 -11.50 -3.64 -18.32
C PHE A 21 -11.70 -2.37 -17.47
N THR A 22 -12.93 -2.07 -17.05
CA THR A 22 -13.21 -0.93 -16.16
C THR A 22 -12.70 -1.15 -14.74
N VAL A 23 -12.78 -2.36 -14.22
CA VAL A 23 -12.24 -2.71 -12.89
C VAL A 23 -10.72 -2.62 -12.87
N VAL A 24 -10.04 -3.16 -13.88
CA VAL A 24 -8.56 -3.08 -13.99
C VAL A 24 -8.08 -1.62 -14.05
N ASN A 25 -8.77 -0.75 -14.79
CA ASN A 25 -8.43 0.68 -14.86
C ASN A 25 -8.62 1.41 -13.53
N ALA A 26 -9.61 1.05 -12.72
CA ALA A 26 -9.87 1.69 -11.43
C ALA A 26 -8.76 1.41 -10.40
N TYR A 27 -8.09 0.26 -10.47
CA TYR A 27 -7.01 -0.11 -9.56
C TYR A 27 -5.61 0.24 -10.08
N ALA A 28 -5.46 0.57 -11.37
CA ALA A 28 -4.16 0.83 -12.00
C ALA A 28 -3.28 1.84 -11.24
N PRO A 29 -3.79 2.98 -10.72
CA PRO A 29 -2.96 3.94 -9.97
C PRO A 29 -2.38 3.37 -8.67
N TYR A 30 -3.00 2.32 -8.12
CA TYR A 30 -2.62 1.70 -6.85
C TYR A 30 -1.73 0.47 -7.03
N LEU A 31 -1.31 0.18 -8.26
CA LEU A 31 -0.49 -0.99 -8.62
C LEU A 31 0.90 -0.59 -9.15
N ILE A 32 1.10 0.67 -9.52
CA ILE A 32 2.33 1.15 -10.14
C ILE A 32 3.25 1.84 -9.13
N ALA A 33 4.55 1.91 -9.46
CA ALA A 33 5.49 2.75 -8.75
C ALA A 33 5.17 4.22 -8.97
N THR A 34 5.44 5.04 -7.96
CA THR A 34 5.29 6.50 -8.00
C THR A 34 6.51 7.13 -7.33
N THR A 35 6.62 8.47 -7.34
CA THR A 35 7.67 9.18 -6.60
C THR A 35 7.68 8.81 -5.11
N ASP A 36 6.49 8.62 -4.54
CA ASP A 36 6.31 8.34 -3.11
C ASP A 36 6.34 6.84 -2.76
N VAL A 37 6.18 5.97 -3.75
CA VAL A 37 6.17 4.50 -3.59
C VAL A 37 7.06 3.89 -4.66
N GLN A 38 8.34 3.77 -4.34
CA GLN A 38 9.37 3.39 -5.29
C GLN A 38 9.62 1.89 -5.24
N PHE A 39 9.57 1.24 -6.39
CA PHE A 39 10.03 -0.12 -6.61
C PHE A 39 10.23 -0.37 -8.10
N THR A 40 11.10 -1.31 -8.41
CA THR A 40 11.37 -1.76 -9.78
C THR A 40 11.42 -3.28 -9.78
N SER A 41 10.88 -3.89 -10.83
CA SER A 41 10.88 -5.35 -10.96
C SER A 41 12.29 -5.91 -10.74
N GLY A 42 12.41 -6.83 -9.77
CA GLY A 42 13.66 -7.49 -9.42
C GLY A 42 14.59 -6.71 -8.50
N ASP A 43 14.20 -5.54 -7.98
CA ASP A 43 14.94 -4.86 -6.92
C ASP A 43 14.83 -5.57 -5.57
N ASP A 44 15.55 -5.09 -4.56
CA ASP A 44 15.59 -5.76 -3.26
C ASP A 44 14.28 -5.67 -2.49
N VAL A 45 13.46 -4.63 -2.74
CA VAL A 45 12.10 -4.51 -2.18
C VAL A 45 11.20 -5.61 -2.75
N CYS A 46 11.23 -5.81 -4.08
CA CYS A 46 10.47 -6.87 -4.75
C CYS A 46 10.96 -8.28 -4.34
N LYS A 47 12.28 -8.48 -4.24
CA LYS A 47 12.85 -9.77 -3.78
C LYS A 47 12.44 -10.09 -2.35
N LYS A 48 12.51 -9.11 -1.45
CA LYS A 48 12.09 -9.29 -0.05
C LYS A 48 10.58 -9.59 0.03
N ALA A 49 9.75 -8.87 -0.71
CA ALA A 49 8.32 -9.15 -0.76
C ALA A 49 8.04 -10.58 -1.28
N ALA A 50 8.74 -11.02 -2.33
CA ALA A 50 8.61 -12.37 -2.86
C ALA A 50 9.05 -13.45 -1.85
N GLU A 51 10.13 -13.22 -1.11
CA GLU A 51 10.59 -14.11 -0.02
C GLU A 51 9.52 -14.26 1.06
N LEU A 52 8.94 -13.15 1.51
CA LEU A 52 7.91 -13.14 2.55
C LEU A 52 6.62 -13.85 2.10
N CYS A 53 6.29 -13.73 0.83
CA CYS A 53 5.04 -14.25 0.27
C CYS A 53 5.15 -15.65 -0.34
N LYS A 54 6.33 -16.31 -0.28
CA LYS A 54 6.59 -17.59 -0.96
C LYS A 54 5.60 -18.70 -0.64
N ASP A 55 5.12 -18.76 0.61
CA ASP A 55 4.19 -19.79 1.09
C ASP A 55 2.73 -19.29 1.14
N ALA A 56 2.48 -18.03 0.83
CA ALA A 56 1.16 -17.41 0.84
C ALA A 56 0.26 -18.00 -0.25
N LYS A 57 -1.00 -18.34 0.09
CA LYS A 57 -1.97 -18.94 -0.82
C LYS A 57 -2.97 -17.92 -1.35
N THR A 58 -3.20 -16.87 -0.59
CA THR A 58 -4.17 -15.80 -0.92
C THR A 58 -3.50 -14.43 -0.84
N ASP A 59 -4.14 -13.41 -1.42
CA ASP A 59 -3.65 -12.05 -1.28
C ASP A 59 -3.71 -11.56 0.18
N MET A 60 -4.67 -12.05 0.97
CA MET A 60 -4.72 -11.80 2.40
C MET A 60 -3.48 -12.35 3.12
N ASP A 61 -3.05 -13.57 2.79
CA ASP A 61 -1.82 -14.16 3.36
C ASP A 61 -0.60 -13.33 3.00
N LYS A 62 -0.50 -12.84 1.76
CA LYS A 62 0.61 -11.99 1.32
C LYS A 62 0.64 -10.66 2.09
N VAL A 63 -0.49 -9.98 2.17
CA VAL A 63 -0.61 -8.71 2.91
C VAL A 63 -0.25 -8.92 4.38
N THR A 64 -0.73 -10.00 4.99
CA THR A 64 -0.43 -10.36 6.39
C THR A 64 1.06 -10.64 6.60
N ALA A 65 1.70 -11.35 5.67
CA ALA A 65 3.14 -11.63 5.75
C ALA A 65 3.98 -10.34 5.66
N ILE A 66 3.67 -9.46 4.71
CA ILE A 66 4.33 -8.15 4.55
C ILE A 66 4.11 -7.28 5.80
N TYR A 67 2.87 -7.20 6.26
CA TYR A 67 2.50 -6.45 7.46
C TYR A 67 3.28 -6.92 8.69
N ASN A 68 3.26 -8.22 8.98
CA ASN A 68 3.93 -8.80 10.14
C ASN A 68 5.45 -8.61 10.08
N TYR A 69 6.04 -8.70 8.90
CA TYR A 69 7.46 -8.42 8.72
C TYR A 69 7.80 -6.99 9.13
N ILE A 70 7.11 -5.99 8.60
CA ILE A 70 7.39 -4.60 8.91
C ILE A 70 7.08 -4.32 10.40
N ALA A 71 5.91 -4.73 10.90
CA ALA A 71 5.52 -4.51 12.30
C ALA A 71 6.49 -5.15 13.31
N GLY A 72 7.10 -6.29 12.97
CA GLY A 72 7.99 -7.03 13.84
C GLY A 72 9.46 -6.60 13.77
N HIS A 73 9.92 -6.11 12.63
CA HIS A 73 11.36 -5.88 12.39
C HIS A 73 11.75 -4.41 12.33
N TYR A 74 10.80 -3.49 12.20
CA TYR A 74 11.09 -2.07 12.04
C TYR A 74 10.94 -1.29 13.34
N THR A 75 11.57 -0.12 13.35
CA THR A 75 11.43 0.87 14.41
C THR A 75 11.09 2.24 13.82
N TYR A 76 10.41 3.07 14.61
CA TYR A 76 10.09 4.43 14.19
C TYR A 76 11.33 5.35 14.30
N ASP A 77 11.67 6.09 13.23
CA ASP A 77 12.81 7.02 13.22
C ASP A 77 12.40 8.37 13.82
N THR A 78 12.39 8.42 15.15
CA THR A 78 12.06 9.65 15.91
C THR A 78 13.04 10.77 15.60
N LYS A 79 14.32 10.45 15.32
CA LYS A 79 15.32 11.49 15.00
C LYS A 79 14.96 12.17 13.68
N LEU A 80 14.69 11.39 12.64
CA LEU A 80 14.30 11.94 11.33
C LEU A 80 12.99 12.73 11.43
N ALA A 81 11.98 12.22 12.16
CA ALA A 81 10.72 12.91 12.38
C ALA A 81 10.93 14.28 13.04
N ASN A 82 11.77 14.35 14.07
CA ASN A 82 12.12 15.61 14.76
C ASN A 82 12.89 16.56 13.84
N ASP A 83 13.83 16.08 13.04
CA ASP A 83 14.61 16.91 12.11
C ASP A 83 13.73 17.51 11.01
N ILE A 84 12.73 16.77 10.50
CA ILE A 84 11.73 17.28 9.55
C ILE A 84 10.84 18.32 10.21
N THR A 85 10.31 18.02 11.41
CA THR A 85 9.45 18.95 12.15
C THR A 85 10.17 20.26 12.51
N ALA A 86 11.46 20.17 12.80
CA ALA A 86 12.32 21.32 13.06
C ALA A 86 12.76 22.07 11.79
N GLY A 87 12.32 21.67 10.61
CA GLY A 87 12.68 22.29 9.33
C GLY A 87 14.13 22.05 8.88
N LYS A 88 14.87 21.13 9.51
CA LYS A 88 16.24 20.79 9.12
C LYS A 88 16.31 19.95 7.84
N VAL A 89 15.22 19.22 7.55
CA VAL A 89 15.06 18.43 6.33
C VAL A 89 13.85 18.99 5.58
N SER A 90 14.09 19.48 4.37
CA SER A 90 13.05 20.01 3.49
C SER A 90 12.79 19.04 2.32
N LYS A 91 11.57 19.00 1.81
CA LYS A 91 11.18 18.19 0.63
C LYS A 91 11.55 16.71 0.77
N TYR A 92 11.20 16.14 1.92
CA TYR A 92 11.46 14.72 2.17
C TYR A 92 10.61 13.82 1.24
N ILE A 93 11.27 12.92 0.57
CA ILE A 93 10.66 11.86 -0.26
C ILE A 93 11.14 10.52 0.29
N PRO A 94 10.27 9.53 0.55
CA PRO A 94 10.69 8.22 1.01
C PRO A 94 11.59 7.52 -0.01
N ASP A 95 12.56 6.79 0.49
CA ASP A 95 13.37 5.84 -0.29
C ASP A 95 13.08 4.44 0.27
N THR A 96 12.35 3.64 -0.49
CA THR A 96 11.93 2.30 -0.05
C THR A 96 13.11 1.33 0.10
N ALA A 97 14.15 1.46 -0.72
CA ALA A 97 15.35 0.64 -0.61
C ALA A 97 16.17 1.01 0.63
N ALA A 98 16.34 2.30 0.91
CA ALA A 98 17.00 2.77 2.12
C ALA A 98 16.19 2.38 3.38
N THR A 99 14.86 2.48 3.34
CA THR A 99 13.97 2.03 4.42
C THR A 99 14.10 0.53 4.66
N LEU A 100 14.10 -0.27 3.59
CA LEU A 100 14.30 -1.73 3.69
C LEU A 100 15.63 -2.07 4.38
N ASN A 101 16.71 -1.41 3.99
CA ASN A 101 18.05 -1.71 4.48
C ASN A 101 18.29 -1.23 5.92
N SER A 102 17.66 -0.13 6.32
CA SER A 102 17.87 0.45 7.66
C SER A 102 16.98 -0.17 8.74
N ASN A 103 15.91 -0.87 8.39
CA ASN A 103 14.86 -1.37 9.28
C ASN A 103 14.25 -0.27 10.18
N LYS A 104 14.20 0.96 9.70
CA LYS A 104 13.58 2.09 10.40
C LYS A 104 13.05 3.12 9.42
N GLY A 105 12.06 3.88 9.86
CA GLY A 105 11.49 4.96 9.05
C GLY A 105 10.45 5.76 9.84
N ILE A 106 10.08 6.90 9.29
CA ILE A 106 8.92 7.67 9.74
C ILE A 106 7.63 7.10 9.14
N CYS A 107 6.48 7.67 9.49
CA CYS A 107 5.19 7.23 8.96
C CYS A 107 5.17 7.14 7.42
N TYR A 108 5.80 8.06 6.75
CA TYR A 108 5.85 8.13 5.30
C TYR A 108 6.68 6.99 4.70
N ASP A 109 7.85 6.68 5.30
CA ASP A 109 8.73 5.59 4.85
C ASP A 109 8.07 4.22 5.03
N LEU A 110 7.50 3.99 6.23
CA LEU A 110 6.84 2.72 6.57
C LEU A 110 5.63 2.46 5.68
N ALA A 111 4.81 3.49 5.44
CA ALA A 111 3.67 3.39 4.53
C ALA A 111 4.10 3.20 3.07
N SER A 112 5.18 3.87 2.64
CA SER A 112 5.74 3.73 1.30
C SER A 112 6.26 2.31 1.05
N LEU A 113 7.06 1.76 1.98
CA LEU A 113 7.61 0.42 1.88
C LEU A 113 6.50 -0.65 1.85
N PHE A 114 5.49 -0.53 2.73
CA PHE A 114 4.35 -1.43 2.73
C PHE A 114 3.61 -1.40 1.39
N ALA A 115 3.34 -0.21 0.85
CA ALA A 115 2.69 -0.06 -0.44
C ALA A 115 3.54 -0.64 -1.59
N ALA A 116 4.85 -0.41 -1.59
CA ALA A 116 5.76 -0.94 -2.60
C ALA A 116 5.75 -2.48 -2.62
N MET A 117 5.84 -3.11 -1.45
CA MET A 117 5.79 -4.57 -1.32
C MET A 117 4.43 -5.15 -1.76
N CYS A 118 3.31 -4.53 -1.40
CA CYS A 118 1.99 -4.96 -1.86
C CYS A 118 1.84 -4.83 -3.38
N ARG A 119 2.21 -3.67 -3.94
CA ARG A 119 2.11 -3.39 -5.38
C ARG A 119 2.99 -4.32 -6.22
N SER A 120 4.17 -4.71 -5.73
CA SER A 120 5.04 -5.68 -6.41
C SER A 120 4.40 -7.07 -6.56
N HIS A 121 3.38 -7.36 -5.77
CA HIS A 121 2.55 -8.57 -5.85
C HIS A 121 1.19 -8.35 -6.53
N ASN A 122 1.02 -7.26 -7.27
CA ASN A 122 -0.24 -6.87 -7.90
C ASN A 122 -1.42 -6.70 -6.91
N ILE A 123 -1.12 -6.32 -5.66
CA ILE A 123 -2.14 -6.02 -4.65
C ILE A 123 -2.31 -4.50 -4.59
N PRO A 124 -3.53 -3.98 -4.92
CA PRO A 124 -3.76 -2.55 -4.91
C PRO A 124 -3.58 -1.96 -3.51
N CYS A 125 -2.70 -0.97 -3.40
CA CYS A 125 -2.39 -0.33 -2.13
C CYS A 125 -2.19 1.17 -2.31
N THR A 126 -2.91 1.98 -1.54
CA THR A 126 -2.71 3.44 -1.52
C THR A 126 -1.57 3.81 -0.58
N LEU A 127 -0.95 4.95 -0.85
CA LEU A 127 -0.24 5.72 0.15
C LEU A 127 -1.11 6.95 0.43
N THR A 128 -1.71 7.01 1.61
CA THR A 128 -2.63 8.08 1.99
C THR A 128 -1.92 9.05 2.95
N LYS A 129 -2.08 10.35 2.71
CA LYS A 129 -1.55 11.43 3.56
C LYS A 129 -2.71 12.24 4.14
N GLY A 130 -2.53 12.72 5.36
CA GLY A 130 -3.55 13.51 6.04
C GLY A 130 -3.22 13.71 7.52
N TYR A 131 -4.20 13.62 8.36
CA TYR A 131 -4.02 13.79 9.80
C TYR A 131 -4.54 12.58 10.56
N ALA A 132 -3.77 12.14 11.57
CA ALA A 132 -4.22 11.22 12.61
C ALA A 132 -4.31 12.02 13.91
N GLY A 133 -5.52 12.32 14.34
CA GLY A 133 -5.75 13.36 15.34
C GLY A 133 -5.28 14.73 14.84
N SER A 134 -4.35 15.38 15.55
CA SER A 134 -3.76 16.67 15.17
C SER A 134 -2.42 16.54 14.41
N SER A 135 -1.88 15.35 14.26
CA SER A 135 -0.56 15.13 13.67
C SER A 135 -0.67 14.80 12.17
N TYR A 136 0.11 15.50 11.34
CA TYR A 136 0.24 15.13 9.92
C TYR A 136 0.83 13.72 9.82
N HIS A 137 0.25 12.88 8.99
CA HIS A 137 0.47 11.45 9.02
C HIS A 137 0.35 10.79 7.65
N ALA A 138 0.96 9.61 7.51
CA ALA A 138 0.81 8.76 6.33
C ALA A 138 0.43 7.34 6.75
N TRP A 139 -0.51 6.76 6.00
CA TRP A 139 -1.00 5.38 6.20
C TRP A 139 -1.40 4.76 4.86
N ASN A 140 -1.91 3.54 4.89
CA ASN A 140 -2.31 2.80 3.70
C ASN A 140 -3.78 2.42 3.72
N LYS A 141 -4.35 2.23 2.53
CA LYS A 141 -5.50 1.36 2.32
C LYS A 141 -5.08 0.29 1.32
N VAL A 142 -5.33 -0.97 1.61
CA VAL A 142 -5.01 -2.11 0.76
C VAL A 142 -6.28 -2.82 0.34
N SER A 143 -6.40 -3.18 -0.93
CA SER A 143 -7.57 -3.91 -1.44
C SER A 143 -7.28 -5.39 -1.55
N VAL A 144 -8.08 -6.19 -0.84
CA VAL A 144 -8.03 -7.65 -0.91
C VAL A 144 -9.42 -8.19 -1.21
N SER A 145 -9.55 -8.94 -2.29
CA SER A 145 -10.83 -9.51 -2.74
C SER A 145 -11.95 -8.46 -2.88
N GLY A 146 -11.61 -7.26 -3.35
CA GLY A 146 -12.54 -6.15 -3.55
C GLY A 146 -12.88 -5.35 -2.29
N ASN A 147 -12.40 -5.73 -1.13
CA ASN A 147 -12.58 -5.00 0.12
C ASN A 147 -11.34 -4.15 0.45
N TRP A 148 -11.54 -2.92 0.89
CA TRP A 148 -10.47 -2.03 1.31
C TRP A 148 -10.27 -2.09 2.82
N TYR A 149 -9.03 -2.34 3.24
CA TYR A 149 -8.60 -2.38 4.64
C TYR A 149 -7.66 -1.20 4.90
N GLN A 150 -7.91 -0.45 5.96
CA GLN A 150 -7.02 0.61 6.41
C GLN A 150 -5.93 0.01 7.30
N ILE A 151 -4.68 0.38 7.05
CA ILE A 151 -3.50 -0.11 7.77
C ILE A 151 -2.59 1.07 8.09
N ASP A 152 -2.23 1.23 9.36
CA ASP A 152 -1.25 2.19 9.82
C ASP A 152 0.02 1.47 10.29
N MET A 153 1.02 1.46 9.42
CA MET A 153 2.29 0.79 9.73
C MET A 153 3.06 1.46 10.88
N THR A 154 2.87 2.76 11.11
CA THR A 154 3.46 3.44 12.27
C THR A 154 2.85 2.94 13.57
N TYR A 155 1.53 2.82 13.62
CA TYR A 155 0.84 2.24 14.76
C TYR A 155 1.28 0.79 14.99
N ALA A 156 1.30 -0.02 13.93
CA ALA A 156 1.74 -1.41 13.98
C ALA A 156 3.16 -1.55 14.56
N VAL A 157 4.11 -0.77 14.07
CA VAL A 157 5.52 -0.78 14.50
C VAL A 157 5.66 -0.29 15.94
N THR A 158 5.04 0.82 16.29
CA THR A 158 5.19 1.44 17.62
C THR A 158 4.48 0.68 18.73
N LYS A 159 3.37 0.02 18.43
CA LYS A 159 2.59 -0.79 19.37
C LYS A 159 2.88 -2.30 19.28
N ARG A 160 3.74 -2.71 18.34
CA ARG A 160 4.05 -4.13 18.10
C ARG A 160 2.80 -4.97 17.85
N VAL A 161 1.86 -4.44 17.07
CA VAL A 161 0.65 -5.16 16.66
C VAL A 161 1.02 -6.13 15.55
N ILE A 162 1.24 -7.38 15.91
CA ILE A 162 1.61 -8.47 14.99
C ILE A 162 0.57 -9.58 15.02
N ASN A 163 0.56 -10.43 14.00
CA ASN A 163 -0.41 -11.53 13.82
C ASN A 163 -1.88 -11.07 13.73
N GLU A 164 -2.09 -9.84 13.29
CA GLU A 164 -3.43 -9.33 13.01
C GLU A 164 -3.93 -9.92 11.67
N THR A 165 -5.00 -10.69 11.71
CA THR A 165 -5.53 -11.39 10.54
C THR A 165 -6.72 -10.70 9.90
N THR A 166 -7.35 -9.77 10.62
CA THR A 166 -8.54 -9.04 10.17
C THR A 166 -8.26 -7.58 9.84
N PHE A 167 -7.06 -7.10 10.19
CA PHE A 167 -6.63 -5.71 10.14
C PHE A 167 -7.49 -4.72 10.96
N ALA A 168 -8.43 -5.21 11.76
CA ALA A 168 -9.25 -4.36 12.63
C ALA A 168 -8.42 -3.62 13.67
N GLY A 169 -7.35 -4.25 14.17
CA GLY A 169 -6.40 -3.66 15.12
C GLY A 169 -5.22 -2.92 14.49
N CYS A 170 -5.18 -2.82 13.16
CA CYS A 170 -4.03 -2.24 12.44
C CYS A 170 -4.06 -0.72 12.31
N VAL A 171 -4.97 -0.06 12.99
CA VAL A 171 -5.13 1.39 12.99
C VAL A 171 -5.10 1.94 14.41
N SER A 172 -4.55 3.15 14.56
CA SER A 172 -4.65 3.89 15.82
C SER A 172 -6.11 4.20 16.14
N PRO A 173 -6.50 4.29 17.43
CA PRO A 173 -7.82 4.75 17.82
C PRO A 173 -8.09 6.23 17.51
N LEU A 174 -7.11 6.94 16.96
CA LEU A 174 -7.25 8.33 16.54
C LEU A 174 -8.17 8.46 15.31
N THR A 175 -8.84 9.61 15.18
CA THR A 175 -9.59 9.95 13.97
C THR A 175 -8.62 10.26 12.83
N TYR A 176 -8.77 9.57 11.70
CA TYR A 176 -8.02 9.85 10.48
C TYR A 176 -8.83 10.77 9.57
N SER A 177 -8.25 11.89 9.17
CA SER A 177 -8.80 12.77 8.14
C SER A 177 -7.84 12.81 6.95
N GLN A 178 -8.28 12.27 5.84
CA GLN A 178 -7.51 12.27 4.60
C GLN A 178 -7.47 13.69 4.05
N GLN A 179 -6.27 14.21 3.79
CA GLN A 179 -6.12 15.40 2.95
C GLN A 179 -6.51 14.95 1.54
N SER A 180 -7.50 15.64 0.91
CA SER A 180 -8.07 15.23 -0.37
C SER A 180 -7.04 14.53 -1.24
N ASP A 181 -7.40 13.36 -1.79
CA ASP A 181 -6.60 12.67 -2.80
C ASP A 181 -6.47 13.59 -4.03
N ALA A 182 -5.72 14.65 -3.90
CA ALA A 182 -4.97 15.09 -5.03
C ALA A 182 -4.05 13.91 -5.32
N LEU A 183 -4.54 12.98 -6.14
CA LEU A 183 -3.72 12.12 -6.94
C LEU A 183 -2.68 13.07 -7.56
N ALA A 184 -1.57 13.25 -6.86
CA ALA A 184 -0.37 13.73 -7.48
C ALA A 184 0.11 12.59 -8.38
N VAL A 185 -0.70 12.27 -9.38
CA VAL A 185 -0.24 11.80 -10.65
C VAL A 185 0.40 13.03 -11.27
N SER A 186 1.52 13.46 -10.71
CA SER A 186 2.51 14.10 -11.55
C SER A 186 2.96 12.99 -12.47
N ALA A 187 2.25 12.85 -13.59
CA ALA A 187 2.73 12.16 -14.74
C ALA A 187 4.18 12.64 -14.91
N VAL A 188 5.10 11.71 -14.76
CA VAL A 188 6.46 11.89 -15.23
C VAL A 188 6.30 11.95 -16.73
N ALA A 189 6.31 13.17 -17.29
CA ALA A 189 6.53 13.39 -18.71
C ALA A 189 8.01 13.15 -19.00
#